data_2191cafc65905f52613fa3d843bd8873
#
_entry.id   2191cafc65905f52613fa3d843bd8873
#
_cell.length_a   1.000
_cell.length_b   1.000
_cell.length_c   1.000
_cell.angle_alpha   90.00
_cell.angle_beta   90.00
_cell.angle_gamma   90.00
#
_symmetry.space_group_name_H-M   'P 1'
#
loop_
_entity.id
_entity.type
_entity.pdbx_description
1 polymer ?
#
loop_
_entity_poly.entity_id
_entity_poly.type
_entity_poly.pdbx_seq_one_letter_code
_entity_poly.pdbx_strand_id
1 'polypeptide(L)'
;LLGSGKLKEVEQHNRKLCELVKDREQYIDELHEKIQRMEDSHSQQLGEMQQIHQAEVVELKSKHATEISLLNDIVRKAKHWFPMLEARLQMENLCRKIGFTVEQIGVLLTGKALNFSGSLYSEEHRRKFKVENAEIKVFADSTKPNQLFLYVNRQPIVEWFKEQWNNLKLHLFSQRKSLRL
;
A
#
# COMPACT_ATOMS: atom_id res chain seq x y z
N LEU A 1 59.52 -41.77 57.59
CA LEU A 1 58.43 -42.68 57.20
C LEU A 1 57.02 -42.04 57.15
N LEU A 2 56.89 -40.73 57.44
CA LEU A 2 55.58 -40.00 57.42
C LEU A 2 55.19 -39.45 56.02
N GLY A 3 56.01 -39.59 54.98
CA GLY A 3 55.71 -39.08 53.65
C GLY A 3 55.00 -40.08 52.73
N SER A 4 55.08 -41.39 52.94
CA SER A 4 54.55 -42.43 52.07
C SER A 4 52.99 -42.54 52.08
N GLY A 5 52.35 -42.24 53.22
CA GLY A 5 50.88 -42.25 53.32
C GLY A 5 50.19 -41.14 52.57
N LYS A 6 50.72 -39.92 52.68
CA LYS A 6 50.21 -38.74 51.98
C LYS A 6 50.37 -38.85 50.46
N LEU A 7 51.46 -39.46 49.98
CA LEU A 7 51.69 -39.66 48.55
C LEU A 7 50.62 -40.60 47.97
N LYS A 8 50.32 -41.70 48.65
CA LYS A 8 49.27 -42.66 48.23
C LYS A 8 47.89 -42.04 48.20
N GLU A 9 47.55 -41.17 49.19
CA GLU A 9 46.26 -40.46 49.19
C GLU A 9 46.14 -39.51 48.02
N VAL A 10 47.21 -38.77 47.69
CA VAL A 10 47.21 -37.85 46.52
C VAL A 10 47.14 -38.66 45.21
N GLU A 11 47.85 -39.75 45.09
CA GLU A 11 47.73 -40.62 43.89
C GLU A 11 46.32 -41.19 43.71
N GLN A 12 45.68 -41.65 44.81
CA GLN A 12 44.33 -42.13 44.78
C GLN A 12 43.33 -41.02 44.41
N HIS A 13 43.51 -39.84 44.93
CA HIS A 13 42.69 -38.68 44.56
C HIS A 13 42.86 -38.28 43.10
N ASN A 14 44.10 -38.29 42.59
CA ASN A 14 44.35 -38.02 41.18
C ASN A 14 43.72 -39.07 40.26
N ARG A 15 43.75 -40.34 40.62
CA ARG A 15 43.04 -41.39 39.82
C ARG A 15 41.54 -41.13 39.76
N LYS A 16 40.91 -40.80 40.90
CA LYS A 16 39.46 -40.43 40.93
C LYS A 16 39.16 -39.21 40.08
N LEU A 17 40.02 -38.20 40.11
CA LEU A 17 39.89 -37.03 39.25
C LEU A 17 40.00 -37.36 37.77
N CYS A 18 40.99 -38.22 37.42
CA CYS A 18 41.14 -38.68 36.04
C CYS A 18 39.91 -39.47 35.53
N GLU A 19 39.33 -40.33 36.38
CA GLU A 19 38.10 -41.05 36.07
C GLU A 19 36.93 -40.05 35.87
N LEU A 20 36.76 -39.11 36.77
CA LEU A 20 35.71 -38.06 36.65
C LEU A 20 35.86 -37.20 35.40
N VAL A 21 37.09 -36.83 35.04
CA VAL A 21 37.36 -36.09 33.80
C VAL A 21 36.95 -36.91 32.57
N LYS A 22 37.32 -38.21 32.49
CA LYS A 22 36.92 -39.09 31.42
C LYS A 22 35.41 -39.24 31.30
N ASP A 23 34.70 -39.40 32.43
CA ASP A 23 33.23 -39.48 32.41
C ASP A 23 32.61 -38.18 31.89
N ARG A 24 33.18 -37.04 32.26
CA ARG A 24 32.73 -35.73 31.77
C ARG A 24 33.02 -35.52 30.30
N GLU A 25 34.18 -35.94 29.81
CA GLU A 25 34.53 -35.88 28.39
C GLU A 25 33.56 -36.73 27.59
N GLN A 26 33.27 -37.96 28.01
CA GLN A 26 32.28 -38.83 27.35
C GLN A 26 30.90 -38.18 27.32
N TYR A 27 30.47 -37.56 28.43
CA TYR A 27 29.18 -36.87 28.48
C TYR A 27 29.13 -35.67 27.55
N ILE A 28 30.23 -34.93 27.42
CA ILE A 28 30.34 -33.80 26.48
C ILE A 28 30.21 -34.30 25.03
N ASP A 29 30.85 -35.41 24.70
CA ASP A 29 30.79 -36.03 23.37
C ASP A 29 29.33 -36.45 23.04
N GLU A 30 28.64 -37.09 24.00
CA GLU A 30 27.24 -37.45 23.86
C GLU A 30 26.33 -36.25 23.63
N LEU A 31 26.58 -35.13 24.34
CA LEU A 31 25.86 -33.89 24.15
C LEU A 31 26.14 -33.27 22.77
N HIS A 32 27.38 -33.28 22.31
CA HIS A 32 27.74 -32.81 20.98
C HIS A 32 27.01 -33.55 19.88
N GLU A 33 27.01 -34.93 19.97
CA GLU A 33 26.24 -35.74 19.02
C GLU A 33 24.74 -35.43 19.04
N LYS A 34 24.17 -35.16 20.23
CA LYS A 34 22.77 -34.83 20.36
C LYS A 34 22.45 -33.47 19.77
N ILE A 35 23.31 -32.48 19.98
CA ILE A 35 23.18 -31.16 19.37
C ILE A 35 23.23 -31.29 17.85
N GLN A 36 24.20 -32.02 17.31
CA GLN A 36 24.34 -32.22 15.85
C GLN A 36 23.08 -32.85 15.25
N ARG A 37 22.53 -33.87 15.87
CA ARG A 37 21.29 -34.51 15.41
C ARG A 37 20.10 -33.54 15.43
N MET A 38 20.01 -32.68 16.46
CA MET A 38 18.96 -31.67 16.55
C MET A 38 19.12 -30.60 15.48
N GLU A 39 20.34 -30.14 15.20
CA GLU A 39 20.63 -29.15 14.15
C GLU A 39 20.30 -29.71 12.77
N ASP A 40 20.69 -30.95 12.48
CA ASP A 40 20.39 -31.62 11.20
C ASP A 40 18.86 -31.78 11.01
N SER A 41 18.16 -32.22 12.05
CA SER A 41 16.70 -32.34 12.03
C SER A 41 16.00 -31.00 11.82
N HIS A 42 16.47 -29.97 12.50
CA HIS A 42 15.91 -28.62 12.38
C HIS A 42 16.15 -28.03 10.99
N SER A 43 17.37 -28.25 10.45
CA SER A 43 17.72 -27.83 9.08
C SER A 43 16.83 -28.50 8.04
N GLN A 44 16.56 -29.79 8.20
CA GLN A 44 15.66 -30.53 7.32
C GLN A 44 14.22 -29.97 7.40
N GLN A 45 13.69 -29.76 8.61
CA GLN A 45 12.34 -29.20 8.80
C GLN A 45 12.20 -27.81 8.19
N LEU A 46 13.22 -26.96 8.34
CA LEU A 46 13.23 -25.64 7.70
C LEU A 46 13.21 -25.76 6.16
N GLY A 47 13.97 -26.68 5.61
CA GLY A 47 14.00 -26.93 4.16
C GLY A 47 12.64 -27.39 3.64
N GLU A 48 12.00 -28.35 4.31
CA GLU A 48 10.67 -28.82 3.96
C GLU A 48 9.62 -27.71 4.04
N MET A 49 9.63 -26.91 5.12
CA MET A 49 8.71 -25.80 5.31
C MET A 49 8.88 -24.71 4.24
N GLN A 50 10.13 -24.40 3.85
CA GLN A 50 10.41 -23.48 2.76
C GLN A 50 9.88 -23.97 1.41
N GLN A 51 10.02 -25.27 1.12
CA GLN A 51 9.49 -25.85 -0.12
C GLN A 51 7.95 -25.79 -0.16
N ILE A 52 7.28 -26.14 0.94
CA ILE A 52 5.81 -26.06 1.05
C ILE A 52 5.36 -24.62 0.83
N HIS A 53 5.98 -23.67 1.54
CA HIS A 53 5.62 -22.25 1.42
C HIS A 53 5.84 -21.72 0.00
N GLN A 54 6.95 -22.10 -0.64
CA GLN A 54 7.20 -21.72 -2.03
C GLN A 54 6.15 -22.28 -2.99
N ALA A 55 5.71 -23.51 -2.80
CA ALA A 55 4.66 -24.12 -3.61
C ALA A 55 3.31 -23.40 -3.43
N GLU A 56 2.94 -23.07 -2.20
CA GLU A 56 1.73 -22.28 -1.89
C GLU A 56 1.75 -20.89 -2.54
N VAL A 57 2.88 -20.19 -2.47
CA VAL A 57 3.05 -18.88 -3.10
C VAL A 57 2.90 -18.97 -4.62
N VAL A 58 3.45 -19.99 -5.26
CA VAL A 58 3.30 -20.21 -6.70
C VAL A 58 1.85 -20.49 -7.07
N GLU A 59 1.16 -21.35 -6.31
CA GLU A 59 -0.24 -21.66 -6.53
C GLU A 59 -1.14 -20.43 -6.38
N LEU A 60 -0.96 -19.64 -5.31
CA LEU A 60 -1.69 -18.41 -5.09
C LEU A 60 -1.47 -17.39 -6.22
N LYS A 61 -0.22 -17.21 -6.67
CA LYS A 61 0.09 -16.34 -7.81
C LYS A 61 -0.61 -16.79 -9.08
N SER A 62 -0.66 -18.09 -9.35
CA SER A 62 -1.35 -18.65 -10.51
C SER A 62 -2.86 -18.41 -10.44
N LYS A 63 -3.49 -18.66 -9.30
CA LYS A 63 -4.92 -18.38 -9.07
C LYS A 63 -5.22 -16.89 -9.29
N HIS A 64 -4.44 -16.00 -8.67
CA HIS A 64 -4.60 -14.55 -8.86
C HIS A 64 -4.44 -14.11 -10.31
N ALA A 65 -3.47 -14.66 -11.03
CA ALA A 65 -3.29 -14.34 -12.45
C ALA A 65 -4.51 -14.74 -13.29
N THR A 66 -5.11 -15.90 -12.99
CA THR A 66 -6.32 -16.37 -13.66
C THR A 66 -7.53 -15.46 -13.35
N GLU A 67 -7.73 -15.09 -12.09
CA GLU A 67 -8.81 -14.20 -11.66
C GLU A 67 -8.68 -12.81 -12.31
N ILE A 68 -7.45 -12.25 -12.31
CA ILE A 68 -7.18 -10.95 -12.97
C ILE A 68 -7.49 -11.03 -14.46
N SER A 69 -7.12 -12.13 -15.13
CA SER A 69 -7.41 -12.32 -16.55
C SER A 69 -8.91 -12.35 -16.82
N LEU A 70 -9.68 -13.07 -16.02
CA LEU A 70 -11.15 -13.12 -16.12
C LEU A 70 -11.78 -11.74 -15.89
N LEU A 71 -11.33 -11.02 -14.86
CA LEU A 71 -11.83 -9.67 -14.58
C LEU A 71 -11.51 -8.70 -15.72
N ASN A 72 -10.32 -8.75 -16.29
CA ASN A 72 -9.94 -7.93 -17.44
C ASN A 72 -10.81 -8.24 -18.67
N ASP A 73 -11.15 -9.49 -18.90
CA ASP A 73 -12.07 -9.88 -19.98
C ASP A 73 -13.48 -9.33 -19.76
N ILE A 74 -13.99 -9.39 -18.54
CA ILE A 74 -15.30 -8.81 -18.19
C ILE A 74 -15.29 -7.30 -18.39
N VAL A 75 -14.24 -6.61 -17.91
CA VAL A 75 -14.10 -5.16 -18.08
C VAL A 75 -14.01 -4.79 -19.56
N ARG A 76 -13.26 -5.54 -20.36
CA ARG A 76 -13.18 -5.32 -21.81
C ARG A 76 -14.52 -5.47 -22.50
N LYS A 77 -15.29 -6.52 -22.17
CA LYS A 77 -16.63 -6.73 -22.69
C LYS A 77 -17.60 -5.62 -22.26
N ALA A 78 -17.55 -5.22 -20.97
CA ALA A 78 -18.38 -4.13 -20.45
C ALA A 78 -18.09 -2.80 -21.17
N LYS A 79 -16.81 -2.46 -21.42
CA LYS A 79 -16.44 -1.27 -22.18
C LYS A 79 -16.94 -1.33 -23.63
N HIS A 80 -16.94 -2.50 -24.25
CA HIS A 80 -17.47 -2.69 -25.61
C HIS A 80 -18.99 -2.50 -25.67
N TRP A 81 -19.71 -3.06 -24.70
CA TRP A 81 -21.17 -2.96 -24.67
C TRP A 81 -21.68 -1.60 -24.18
N PHE A 82 -20.88 -0.93 -23.34
CA PHE A 82 -21.22 0.36 -22.73
C PHE A 82 -20.12 1.39 -22.98
N PRO A 83 -20.03 1.97 -24.17
CA PRO A 83 -18.95 2.92 -24.50
C PRO A 83 -18.83 4.11 -23.53
N MET A 84 -19.96 4.53 -22.92
CA MET A 84 -19.97 5.61 -21.93
C MET A 84 -19.45 5.20 -20.54
N LEU A 85 -19.23 3.90 -20.29
CA LEU A 85 -18.78 3.42 -18.99
C LEU A 85 -17.42 4.01 -18.61
N GLU A 86 -16.49 4.02 -19.55
CA GLU A 86 -15.15 4.57 -19.31
C GLU A 86 -15.18 6.07 -18.99
N ALA A 87 -15.96 6.83 -19.77
CA ALA A 87 -16.14 8.27 -19.54
C ALA A 87 -16.77 8.56 -18.15
N ARG A 88 -17.75 7.74 -17.74
CA ARG A 88 -18.36 7.85 -16.42
C ARG A 88 -17.37 7.53 -15.30
N LEU A 89 -16.57 6.48 -15.43
CA LEU A 89 -15.55 6.12 -14.44
C LEU A 89 -14.46 7.18 -14.33
N GLN A 90 -14.02 7.74 -15.46
CA GLN A 90 -13.05 8.85 -15.47
C GLN A 90 -13.63 10.09 -14.79
N MET A 91 -14.89 10.44 -15.08
CA MET A 91 -15.59 11.55 -14.44
C MET A 91 -15.80 11.34 -12.95
N GLU A 92 -16.17 10.13 -12.52
CA GLU A 92 -16.29 9.78 -11.11
C GLU A 92 -14.95 9.98 -10.38
N ASN A 93 -13.86 9.48 -10.95
CA ASN A 93 -12.52 9.64 -10.38
C ASN A 93 -12.11 11.13 -10.30
N LEU A 94 -12.41 11.91 -11.34
CA LEU A 94 -12.17 13.35 -11.34
C LEU A 94 -12.95 14.05 -10.22
N CYS A 95 -14.24 13.76 -10.10
CA CYS A 95 -15.11 14.34 -9.07
C CYS A 95 -14.62 14.00 -7.65
N ARG A 96 -14.19 12.74 -7.41
CA ARG A 96 -13.60 12.33 -6.12
C ARG A 96 -12.33 13.11 -5.80
N LYS A 97 -11.42 13.26 -6.76
CA LYS A 97 -10.17 14.05 -6.61
C LYS A 97 -10.45 15.51 -6.28
N ILE A 98 -11.47 16.09 -6.89
CA ILE A 98 -11.87 17.49 -6.67
C ILE A 98 -12.50 17.69 -5.29
N GLY A 99 -13.12 16.63 -4.69
CA GLY A 99 -13.66 16.65 -3.34
C GLY A 99 -15.18 16.53 -3.23
N PHE A 100 -15.86 16.00 -4.25
CA PHE A 100 -17.29 15.67 -4.17
C PHE A 100 -17.53 14.36 -3.40
N THR A 101 -18.65 14.28 -2.68
CA THR A 101 -19.09 13.04 -2.01
C THR A 101 -19.68 12.05 -3.02
N VAL A 102 -19.84 10.79 -2.61
CA VAL A 102 -20.37 9.73 -3.46
C VAL A 102 -21.82 10.07 -3.92
N GLU A 103 -22.63 10.64 -3.02
CA GLU A 103 -24.00 11.03 -3.30
C GLU A 103 -24.04 12.19 -4.32
N GLN A 104 -23.17 13.16 -4.17
CA GLN A 104 -23.03 14.30 -5.10
C GLN A 104 -22.59 13.81 -6.49
N ILE A 105 -21.64 12.91 -6.54
CA ILE A 105 -21.19 12.29 -7.79
C ILE A 105 -22.32 11.53 -8.46
N GLY A 106 -23.11 10.76 -7.70
CA GLY A 106 -24.29 10.08 -8.21
C GLY A 106 -25.27 11.03 -8.89
N VAL A 107 -25.56 12.17 -8.28
CA VAL A 107 -26.43 13.22 -8.86
C VAL A 107 -25.84 13.76 -10.16
N LEU A 108 -24.55 14.13 -10.15
CA LEU A 108 -23.84 14.69 -11.33
C LEU A 108 -23.82 13.71 -12.51
N LEU A 109 -23.56 12.44 -12.27
CA LEU A 109 -23.51 11.41 -13.32
C LEU A 109 -24.89 11.07 -13.91
N THR A 110 -26.00 11.45 -13.24
CA THR A 110 -27.34 11.40 -13.85
C THR A 110 -27.65 12.58 -14.76
N GLY A 111 -26.74 13.55 -14.91
CA GLY A 111 -26.90 14.76 -15.71
C GLY A 111 -27.69 15.86 -15.00
N LYS A 112 -28.03 15.69 -13.71
CA LYS A 112 -28.70 16.71 -12.91
C LYS A 112 -27.71 17.77 -12.45
N ALA A 113 -28.19 19.00 -12.32
CA ALA A 113 -27.42 20.08 -11.71
C ALA A 113 -27.32 19.90 -10.21
N LEU A 114 -26.17 20.22 -9.66
CA LEU A 114 -25.90 20.26 -8.23
C LEU A 114 -25.58 21.68 -7.81
N ASN A 115 -26.34 22.27 -6.90
CA ASN A 115 -25.95 23.50 -6.24
C ASN A 115 -24.96 23.18 -5.13
N PHE A 116 -23.75 23.73 -5.25
CA PHE A 116 -22.65 23.38 -4.37
C PHE A 116 -22.07 24.60 -3.67
N SER A 117 -21.89 24.48 -2.38
CA SER A 117 -21.12 25.41 -1.55
C SER A 117 -20.08 24.60 -0.76
N GLY A 118 -18.82 24.97 -0.86
CA GLY A 118 -17.74 24.21 -0.22
C GLY A 118 -16.36 24.57 -0.74
N SER A 119 -15.50 23.59 -0.87
CA SER A 119 -14.15 23.78 -1.41
C SER A 119 -13.86 22.71 -2.44
N LEU A 120 -13.38 23.12 -3.62
CA LEU A 120 -12.93 22.25 -4.70
C LEU A 120 -11.41 22.23 -4.76
N TYR A 121 -10.82 21.05 -4.84
CA TYR A 121 -9.37 20.88 -4.90
C TYR A 121 -8.88 20.86 -6.35
N SER A 122 -7.88 21.67 -6.65
CA SER A 122 -7.17 21.66 -7.94
C SER A 122 -5.85 20.90 -7.80
N GLU A 123 -5.69 19.81 -8.56
CA GLU A 123 -4.45 19.03 -8.61
C GLU A 123 -3.31 19.86 -9.25
N GLU A 124 -3.61 20.63 -10.32
CA GLU A 124 -2.66 21.50 -11.02
C GLU A 124 -2.06 22.58 -10.10
N HIS A 125 -2.91 23.22 -9.29
CA HIS A 125 -2.49 24.29 -8.38
C HIS A 125 -2.21 23.80 -6.96
N ARG A 126 -2.40 22.50 -6.68
CA ARG A 126 -2.24 21.84 -5.36
C ARG A 126 -2.94 22.59 -4.22
N ARG A 127 -4.14 23.12 -4.50
CA ARG A 127 -4.84 24.01 -3.59
C ARG A 127 -6.36 23.80 -3.65
N LYS A 128 -7.04 24.12 -2.54
CA LYS A 128 -8.49 24.20 -2.45
C LYS A 128 -8.95 25.63 -2.75
N PHE A 129 -9.98 25.75 -3.57
CA PHE A 129 -10.65 27.01 -3.87
C PHE A 129 -12.08 26.97 -3.31
N LYS A 130 -12.46 28.05 -2.62
CA LYS A 130 -13.80 28.18 -2.03
C LYS A 130 -14.81 28.44 -3.15
N VAL A 131 -15.94 27.79 -3.02
CA VAL A 131 -17.08 27.90 -3.94
C VAL A 131 -18.31 28.24 -3.11
N GLU A 132 -19.06 29.23 -3.50
CA GLU A 132 -20.31 29.65 -2.84
C GLU A 132 -21.43 29.64 -3.87
N ASN A 133 -22.45 28.81 -3.59
CA ASN A 133 -23.67 28.73 -4.38
C ASN A 133 -23.44 28.57 -5.90
N ALA A 134 -22.52 27.67 -6.29
CA ALA A 134 -22.24 27.41 -7.70
C ALA A 134 -23.07 26.25 -8.23
N GLU A 135 -23.53 26.40 -9.47
CA GLU A 135 -24.18 25.33 -10.23
C GLU A 135 -23.10 24.42 -10.83
N ILE A 136 -23.06 23.18 -10.39
CA ILE A 136 -22.16 22.15 -10.94
C ILE A 136 -22.95 21.22 -11.84
N LYS A 137 -22.43 20.97 -13.05
CA LYS A 137 -23.04 20.06 -14.02
C LYS A 137 -22.01 19.21 -14.75
N VAL A 138 -22.40 18.02 -15.15
CA VAL A 138 -21.66 17.15 -16.07
C VAL A 138 -22.41 17.07 -17.38
N PHE A 139 -21.72 17.37 -18.48
CA PHE A 139 -22.27 17.28 -19.83
C PHE A 139 -21.44 16.36 -20.72
N ALA A 140 -22.12 15.68 -21.65
CA ALA A 140 -21.45 15.07 -22.79
C ALA A 140 -21.25 16.15 -23.88
N ASP A 141 -20.08 16.20 -24.48
CA ASP A 141 -19.86 17.05 -25.64
C ASP A 141 -20.60 16.47 -26.85
N SER A 142 -21.33 17.30 -27.56
CA SER A 142 -22.06 16.92 -28.78
C SER A 142 -21.12 16.43 -29.90
N THR A 143 -19.87 16.95 -29.93
CA THR A 143 -18.82 16.55 -30.88
C THR A 143 -18.04 15.31 -30.44
N LYS A 144 -18.09 14.97 -29.15
CA LYS A 144 -17.39 13.84 -28.54
C LYS A 144 -18.31 13.10 -27.56
N PRO A 145 -19.28 12.34 -28.05
CA PRO A 145 -20.36 11.75 -27.25
C PRO A 145 -19.85 10.80 -26.16
N ASN A 146 -18.61 10.31 -26.27
CA ASN A 146 -17.98 9.43 -25.30
C ASN A 146 -17.07 10.17 -24.29
N GLN A 147 -17.16 11.52 -24.20
CA GLN A 147 -16.43 12.32 -23.24
C GLN A 147 -17.41 13.11 -22.37
N LEU A 148 -17.14 13.13 -21.08
CA LEU A 148 -17.88 13.91 -20.11
C LEU A 148 -17.01 15.07 -19.60
N PHE A 149 -17.62 16.23 -19.43
CA PHE A 149 -16.96 17.45 -18.95
C PHE A 149 -17.70 17.99 -17.74
N LEU A 150 -16.93 18.42 -16.75
CA LEU A 150 -17.43 19.02 -15.53
C LEU A 150 -17.41 20.56 -15.67
N TYR A 151 -18.53 21.18 -15.35
CA TYR A 151 -18.72 22.62 -15.42
C TYR A 151 -19.07 23.19 -14.04
N VAL A 152 -18.53 24.36 -13.76
CA VAL A 152 -18.86 25.22 -12.62
C VAL A 152 -19.44 26.52 -13.17
N ASN A 153 -20.71 26.85 -12.88
CA ASN A 153 -21.40 28.03 -13.40
C ASN A 153 -21.27 28.17 -14.94
N ARG A 154 -21.47 27.07 -15.67
CA ARG A 154 -21.34 26.94 -17.13
C ARG A 154 -19.90 27.09 -17.70
N GLN A 155 -18.89 27.21 -16.84
CA GLN A 155 -17.50 27.27 -17.23
C GLN A 155 -16.82 25.90 -17.00
N PRO A 156 -16.00 25.39 -17.95
CA PRO A 156 -15.23 24.15 -17.72
C PRO A 156 -14.39 24.25 -16.44
N ILE A 157 -14.36 23.18 -15.65
CA ILE A 157 -13.69 23.20 -14.34
C ILE A 157 -12.20 23.58 -14.41
N VAL A 158 -11.51 23.21 -15.49
CA VAL A 158 -10.09 23.55 -15.70
C VAL A 158 -9.92 25.06 -15.87
N GLU A 159 -10.79 25.70 -16.67
CA GLU A 159 -10.75 27.15 -16.90
C GLU A 159 -11.17 27.90 -15.63
N TRP A 160 -12.17 27.39 -14.93
CA TRP A 160 -12.59 27.96 -13.66
C TRP A 160 -11.44 27.95 -12.63
N PHE A 161 -10.69 26.86 -12.49
CA PHE A 161 -9.53 26.82 -11.61
C PHE A 161 -8.43 27.82 -12.01
N LYS A 162 -8.16 27.97 -13.30
CA LYS A 162 -7.20 28.94 -13.81
C LYS A 162 -7.61 30.37 -13.46
N GLU A 163 -8.88 30.68 -13.60
CA GLU A 163 -9.42 31.97 -13.25
C GLU A 163 -9.30 32.25 -11.74
N GLN A 164 -9.72 31.30 -10.90
CA GLN A 164 -9.59 31.42 -9.45
C GLN A 164 -8.13 31.64 -9.02
N TRP A 165 -7.22 30.92 -9.65
CA TRP A 165 -5.78 31.06 -9.41
C TRP A 165 -5.26 32.46 -9.80
N ASN A 166 -5.67 32.98 -10.93
CA ASN A 166 -5.28 34.30 -11.38
C ASN A 166 -5.84 35.39 -10.45
N ASN A 167 -7.08 35.27 -10.05
CA ASN A 167 -7.71 36.19 -9.11
C ASN A 167 -6.97 36.22 -7.75
N LEU A 168 -6.58 35.03 -7.26
CA LEU A 168 -5.78 34.94 -6.05
C LEU A 168 -4.42 35.62 -6.17
N LYS A 169 -3.73 35.42 -7.31
CA LYS A 169 -2.44 36.11 -7.57
C LYS A 169 -2.61 37.64 -7.56
N LEU A 170 -3.61 38.13 -8.25
CA LEU A 170 -3.86 39.59 -8.30
C LEU A 170 -4.13 40.16 -6.90
N HIS A 171 -4.89 39.42 -6.08
CA HIS A 171 -5.17 39.84 -4.70
C HIS A 171 -3.91 39.89 -3.83
N LEU A 172 -3.04 38.86 -3.95
CA LEU A 172 -1.76 38.81 -3.25
C LEU A 172 -0.79 39.94 -3.69
N PHE A 173 -0.79 40.27 -4.98
CA PHE A 173 0.03 41.40 -5.50
C PHE A 173 -0.47 42.76 -5.04
N SER A 174 -1.79 42.95 -4.96
CA SER A 174 -2.37 44.21 -4.47
C SER A 174 -2.08 44.47 -2.99
N GLN A 175 -2.18 43.40 -2.15
CA GLN A 175 -1.83 43.48 -0.73
C GLN A 175 -0.35 43.78 -0.49
N ARG A 176 0.56 43.25 -1.31
CA ARG A 176 2.00 43.57 -1.21
C ARG A 176 2.33 45.02 -1.58
N LYS A 177 1.56 45.62 -2.46
CA LYS A 177 1.72 47.07 -2.77
C LYS A 177 1.24 47.97 -1.65
N SER A 178 0.16 47.62 -0.96
CA SER A 178 -0.37 48.42 0.17
C SER A 178 0.49 48.33 1.44
N LEU A 179 1.35 47.34 1.58
CA LEU A 179 2.28 47.18 2.71
C LEU A 179 3.64 47.88 2.49
N ARG A 180 3.86 48.49 1.31
CA ARG A 180 5.10 49.21 0.98
C ARG A 180 4.92 50.73 0.91
N LEU A 181 3.76 51.21 1.29
CA LEU A 181 3.44 52.64 1.54
C LEU A 181 3.33 52.91 3.04
#